data_1c83074cbd8b937b41d266fe33c72c15
#
_entry.id   1c83074cbd8b937b41d266fe33c72c15
#
_cell.length_a   1.000
_cell.length_b   1.000
_cell.length_c   1.000
_cell.angle_alpha   90.00
_cell.angle_beta   90.00
_cell.angle_gamma   90.00
#
_symmetry.space_group_name_H-M   'P 1'
#
loop_
_entity.id
_entity.type
_entity.pdbx_description
1 polymer ?
#
loop_
_entity_poly.entity_id
_entity_poly.type
_entity_poly.pdbx_seq_one_letter_code
_entity_poly.pdbx_strand_id
1 'polypeptide(L)'
;MKRWRSGLAGLLLVGAMLGGAAGAARAHGPTVVLSEAGFKPVLLNLFAGTTVHFTNTIAGPDGVVVADEAGRFSSPPITAASDGWHYTFEKIGTFEIRVAGRPDAKLRIVIVKKPGT
;
A
#
# COMPACT_ATOMS: atom_id res chain seq x y z
N MET A 1 -10.72 -16.82 -33.92
CA MET A 1 -10.79 -16.95 -33.35
C MET A 1 -10.47 -16.82 -32.64
N LYS A 2 -10.52 -16.68 -32.96
CA LYS A 2 -10.37 -16.68 -32.33
C LYS A 2 -9.83 -16.52 -31.45
N ARG A 3 -9.85 -16.42 -31.85
CA ARG A 3 -9.60 -16.41 -31.05
C ARG A 3 -9.06 -16.37 -30.22
N TRP A 4 -9.06 -16.55 -30.85
CA TRP A 4 -8.84 -16.63 -30.01
C TRP A 4 -8.18 -16.39 -29.32
N ARG A 5 -8.24 -16.26 -29.51
CA ARG A 5 -7.87 -16.19 -28.89
C ARG A 5 -7.40 -15.97 -27.99
N SER A 6 -7.43 -15.88 -28.56
CA SER A 6 -7.19 -15.71 -27.69
C SER A 6 -6.60 -15.70 -26.75
N GLY A 7 -6.66 -15.97 -27.18
CA GLY A 7 -6.27 -15.97 -26.39
C GLY A 7 -5.54 -15.90 -25.64
N LEU A 8 -5.47 -15.81 -26.02
CA LEU A 8 -4.92 -15.80 -25.31
C LEU A 8 -4.46 -15.45 -24.53
N ALA A 9 -4.69 -15.38 -25.05
CA ALA A 9 -4.47 -15.02 -24.28
C ALA A 9 -4.06 -14.87 -23.31
N GLY A 10 -4.16 -15.04 -23.67
CA GLY A 10 -3.94 -14.82 -22.78
C GLY A 10 -3.33 -14.85 -21.92
N LEU A 11 -3.21 -14.79 -22.21
CA LEU A 11 -2.72 -14.88 -21.41
C LEU A 11 -2.10 -14.66 -20.71
N LEU A 12 -2.06 -14.59 -21.09
CA LEU A 12 -1.64 -14.49 -20.36
C LEU A 12 -1.20 -14.20 -19.62
N LEU A 13 -1.22 -14.09 -19.97
CA LEU A 13 -0.98 -13.82 -19.18
C LEU A 13 -0.57 -13.75 -18.31
N VAL A 14 -0.59 -13.98 -18.80
CA VAL A 14 -0.34 -13.76 -17.93
C VAL A 14 0.37 -13.77 -17.21
N GLY A 15 0.58 -13.85 -17.56
CA GLY A 15 1.13 -13.63 -17.05
C GLY A 15 1.86 -13.46 -16.60
N ALA A 16 2.07 -13.23 -17.07
CA ALA A 16 2.61 -12.83 -16.67
C ALA A 16 2.99 -12.67 -16.06
N MET A 17 2.98 -12.78 -16.39
CA MET A 17 3.16 -12.39 -15.72
C MET A 17 3.74 -12.75 -15.12
N LEU A 18 4.14 -13.06 -15.45
CA LEU A 18 4.65 -13.14 -14.76
C LEU A 18 5.69 -13.13 -14.49
N GLY A 19 5.78 -13.31 -14.90
CA GLY A 19 7.07 -13.30 -15.10
C GLY A 19 8.02 -12.51 -14.38
N GLY A 20 9.05 -12.45 -14.75
CA GLY A 20 10.11 -11.80 -14.08
C GLY A 20 9.57 -10.96 -13.02
N ALA A 21 8.51 -10.85 -13.16
CA ALA A 21 7.79 -10.15 -12.17
C ALA A 21 7.91 -10.74 -10.79
N ALA A 22 8.47 -11.93 -10.68
CA ALA A 22 8.61 -12.55 -9.38
C ALA A 22 9.35 -11.67 -8.39
N GLY A 23 10.44 -11.05 -8.83
CA GLY A 23 11.19 -10.18 -7.95
C GLY A 23 10.40 -8.97 -7.52
N ALA A 24 9.73 -8.35 -8.48
CA ALA A 24 8.93 -7.18 -8.18
C ALA A 24 7.77 -7.54 -7.26
N ALA A 25 7.14 -8.69 -7.50
CA ALA A 25 6.03 -9.11 -6.68
C ALA A 25 6.42 -9.26 -5.21
N ARG A 26 7.64 -9.72 -4.94
CA ARG A 26 8.11 -9.87 -3.57
C ARG A 26 8.28 -8.54 -2.86
N ALA A 27 8.49 -7.47 -3.59
CA ALA A 27 8.71 -6.15 -3.01
C ALA A 27 7.40 -5.46 -2.62
N HIS A 28 6.30 -5.99 -3.10
CA HIS A 28 5.03 -5.32 -2.89
C HIS A 28 4.22 -5.97 -1.79
N GLY A 29 3.62 -5.15 -0.98
CA GLY A 29 2.62 -5.56 -0.01
C GLY A 29 1.29 -4.97 -0.39
N PRO A 30 0.43 -4.76 0.58
CA PRO A 30 -0.90 -4.23 0.33
C PRO A 30 -0.87 -2.77 -0.06
N THR A 31 -1.95 -2.34 -0.72
CA THR A 31 -2.19 -0.95 -1.01
C THR A 31 -3.24 -0.43 -0.05
N VAL A 32 -2.98 0.73 0.53
CA VAL A 32 -3.92 1.43 1.39
C VAL A 32 -4.38 2.67 0.64
N VAL A 33 -5.70 2.84 0.57
CA VAL A 33 -6.28 3.97 -0.14
C VAL A 33 -6.88 4.93 0.88
N LEU A 34 -6.52 6.20 0.79
CA LEU A 34 -7.12 7.25 1.58
C LEU A 34 -8.13 8.00 0.71
N SER A 35 -9.34 8.14 1.22
CA SER A 35 -10.40 8.89 0.54
C SER A 35 -11.08 9.79 1.55
N GLU A 36 -12.09 10.52 1.11
CA GLU A 36 -12.87 11.35 2.03
C GLU A 36 -13.52 10.52 3.14
N ALA A 37 -13.75 9.24 2.88
CA ALA A 37 -14.34 8.34 3.88
C ALA A 37 -13.31 7.78 4.86
N GLY A 38 -12.02 8.05 4.64
CA GLY A 38 -10.96 7.56 5.50
C GLY A 38 -10.10 6.52 4.79
N PHE A 39 -9.36 5.76 5.58
CA PHE A 39 -8.50 4.70 5.04
C PHE A 39 -9.28 3.45 4.70
N LYS A 40 -8.80 2.76 3.66
CA LYS A 40 -9.31 1.44 3.33
C LYS A 40 -8.12 0.59 2.89
N PRO A 41 -7.84 -0.51 3.59
CA PRO A 41 -8.49 -1.00 4.80
C PRO A 41 -8.14 -0.16 6.03
N VAL A 42 -8.78 -0.46 7.16
CA VAL A 42 -8.51 0.26 8.42
C VAL A 42 -7.63 -0.56 9.37
N LEU A 43 -7.34 -1.81 9.00
CA LEU A 43 -6.52 -2.70 9.81
C LEU A 43 -5.73 -3.61 8.89
N LEU A 44 -4.43 -3.70 9.14
CA LEU A 44 -3.55 -4.61 8.43
C LEU A 44 -2.71 -5.39 9.42
N ASN A 45 -2.54 -6.69 9.16
CA ASN A 45 -1.63 -7.54 9.91
C ASN A 45 -0.58 -8.04 8.93
N LEU A 46 0.68 -7.66 9.14
CA LEU A 46 1.73 -7.90 8.17
C LEU A 46 2.97 -8.47 8.85
N PHE A 47 3.81 -9.12 8.06
CA PHE A 47 5.13 -9.56 8.54
C PHE A 47 6.13 -8.42 8.40
N ALA A 48 7.10 -8.40 9.31
CA ALA A 48 8.19 -7.43 9.23
C ALA A 48 8.87 -7.54 7.87
N GLY A 49 9.22 -6.40 7.29
CA GLY A 49 9.80 -6.33 5.96
C GLY A 49 8.80 -6.07 4.85
N THR A 50 7.51 -6.00 5.18
CA THR A 50 6.48 -5.76 4.17
C THR A 50 6.44 -4.28 3.80
N THR A 51 6.35 -4.00 2.50
CA THR A 51 6.21 -2.64 1.98
C THR A 51 4.73 -2.36 1.72
N VAL A 52 4.24 -1.27 2.29
CA VAL A 52 2.85 -0.83 2.10
C VAL A 52 2.84 0.35 1.14
N HIS A 53 1.91 0.32 0.21
CA HIS A 53 1.74 1.39 -0.76
C HIS A 53 0.55 2.25 -0.34
N PHE A 54 0.82 3.49 0.04
CA PHE A 54 -0.22 4.44 0.45
C PHE A 54 -0.59 5.31 -0.74
N THR A 55 -1.88 5.37 -1.05
CA THR A 55 -2.37 6.22 -2.13
C THR A 55 -3.44 7.16 -1.60
N ASN A 56 -3.62 8.28 -2.28
CA ASN A 56 -4.58 9.30 -1.90
C ASN A 56 -5.50 9.58 -3.07
N THR A 57 -6.81 9.57 -2.81
CA THR A 57 -7.80 9.91 -3.83
C THR A 57 -8.48 11.25 -3.55
N ILE A 58 -8.05 11.94 -2.49
CA ILE A 58 -8.63 13.24 -2.15
C ILE A 58 -8.01 14.30 -3.03
N ALA A 59 -8.86 15.01 -3.80
CA ALA A 59 -8.39 16.03 -4.71
C ALA A 59 -7.80 17.21 -3.93
N GLY A 60 -6.88 17.91 -4.58
CA GLY A 60 -6.29 19.10 -4.02
C GLY A 60 -4.80 19.17 -4.33
N PRO A 61 -4.24 20.39 -4.42
CA PRO A 61 -2.84 20.54 -4.81
C PRO A 61 -1.83 20.23 -3.69
N ASP A 62 -2.28 20.29 -2.44
CA ASP A 62 -1.36 20.17 -1.30
C ASP A 62 -1.08 18.73 -0.91
N GLY A 63 -1.96 17.81 -1.29
CA GLY A 63 -1.81 16.42 -0.90
C GLY A 63 -2.11 16.18 0.57
N VAL A 64 -1.82 14.97 1.02
CA VAL A 64 -2.03 14.59 2.42
C VAL A 64 -0.73 14.04 2.97
N VAL A 65 -0.54 14.20 4.28
CA VAL A 65 0.61 13.63 4.97
C VAL A 65 0.13 12.52 5.88
N VAL A 66 0.68 11.33 5.67
CA VAL A 66 0.38 10.14 6.44
C VAL A 66 1.50 9.97 7.46
N ALA A 67 1.15 9.78 8.70
CA ALA A 67 2.16 9.72 9.76
C ALA A 67 1.77 8.71 10.83
N ASP A 68 2.80 8.16 11.47
CA ASP A 68 2.63 7.32 12.66
C ASP A 68 2.35 8.23 13.84
N GLU A 69 1.35 7.89 14.64
CA GLU A 69 0.96 8.69 15.79
C GLU A 69 2.09 8.87 16.78
N ALA A 70 2.95 7.86 16.92
CA ALA A 70 4.11 7.94 17.82
C ALA A 70 5.28 8.70 17.22
N GLY A 71 5.16 9.19 16.00
CA GLY A 71 6.20 10.00 15.38
C GLY A 71 7.36 9.23 14.79
N ARG A 72 7.21 7.94 14.58
CA ARG A 72 8.30 7.12 14.04
C ARG A 72 8.53 7.34 12.56
N PHE A 73 7.53 7.79 11.82
CA PHE A 73 7.68 8.17 10.43
C PHE A 73 6.59 9.14 10.00
N SER A 74 6.84 9.80 8.89
CA SER A 74 5.89 10.73 8.30
C SER A 74 6.17 10.77 6.80
N SER A 75 5.12 10.71 5.99
CA SER A 75 5.28 10.74 4.55
C SER A 75 5.51 12.17 4.06
N PRO A 76 6.08 12.32 2.86
CA PRO A 76 5.96 13.59 2.16
C PRO A 76 4.51 13.78 1.75
N PRO A 77 4.10 14.96 1.27
CA PRO A 77 2.74 15.15 0.80
C PRO A 77 2.43 14.20 -0.36
N ILE A 78 1.30 13.51 -0.25
CA ILE A 78 0.85 12.56 -1.27
C ILE A 78 -0.36 13.17 -1.97
N THR A 79 -0.21 13.53 -3.24
CA THR A 79 -1.32 14.10 -3.98
C THR A 79 -2.09 13.00 -4.70
N ALA A 80 -3.34 13.30 -5.08
CA ALA A 80 -4.15 12.33 -5.81
C ALA A 80 -3.58 12.04 -7.19
N ALA A 81 -2.81 12.96 -7.75
CA ALA A 81 -2.21 12.79 -9.07
C ALA A 81 -0.91 11.99 -9.03
N SER A 82 -0.35 11.76 -7.84
CA SER A 82 0.91 11.05 -7.71
C SER A 82 0.68 9.55 -7.67
N ASP A 83 1.80 8.80 -7.76
CA ASP A 83 1.74 7.33 -7.66
C ASP A 83 1.61 6.86 -6.23
N GLY A 84 1.61 7.77 -5.27
CA GLY A 84 1.52 7.41 -3.87
C GLY A 84 2.89 7.34 -3.21
N TRP A 85 2.92 6.65 -2.07
CA TRP A 85 4.12 6.58 -1.25
C TRP A 85 4.26 5.18 -0.71
N HIS A 86 5.48 4.63 -0.78
CA HIS A 86 5.78 3.30 -0.28
C HIS A 86 6.56 3.41 1.01
N TYR A 87 6.20 2.59 1.99
CA TYR A 87 6.92 2.53 3.24
C TYR A 87 7.07 1.08 3.67
N THR A 88 8.29 0.70 4.05
CA THR A 88 8.60 -0.67 4.47
C THR A 88 8.62 -0.72 5.98
N PHE A 89 7.79 -1.60 6.55
CA PHE A 89 7.68 -1.75 7.99
C PHE A 89 8.64 -2.83 8.46
N GLU A 90 9.79 -2.42 8.97
CA GLU A 90 10.82 -3.36 9.41
C GLU A 90 10.65 -3.78 10.86
N LYS A 91 10.06 -2.93 11.69
CA LYS A 91 10.00 -3.17 13.12
C LYS A 91 8.70 -3.81 13.54
N ILE A 92 8.79 -4.81 14.39
CA ILE A 92 7.63 -5.47 14.98
C ILE A 92 6.94 -4.47 15.91
N GLY A 93 5.63 -4.48 15.92
CA GLY A 93 4.84 -3.62 16.80
C GLY A 93 3.55 -3.18 16.15
N THR A 94 2.83 -2.33 16.85
CA THR A 94 1.57 -1.78 16.36
C THR A 94 1.79 -0.31 16.00
N PHE A 95 1.33 0.05 14.81
CA PHE A 95 1.46 1.40 14.28
C PHE A 95 0.08 1.99 14.10
N GLU A 96 -0.19 3.10 14.79
CA GLU A 96 -1.43 3.85 14.60
C GLU A 96 -1.15 4.96 13.61
N ILE A 97 -1.75 4.86 12.44
CA ILE A 97 -1.48 5.75 11.33
C ILE A 97 -2.55 6.82 11.26
N ARG A 98 -2.14 8.04 11.08
CA ARG A 98 -3.01 9.22 11.05
C ARG A 98 -2.73 10.06 9.82
N VAL A 99 -3.66 10.96 9.53
CA VAL A 99 -3.50 11.93 8.45
C VAL A 99 -3.58 13.32 9.07
N ALA A 100 -2.60 14.14 8.77
CA ALA A 100 -2.60 15.52 9.26
C ALA A 100 -3.84 16.25 8.79
N GLY A 101 -4.54 16.89 9.72
CA GLY A 101 -5.75 17.64 9.41
C GLY A 101 -7.01 16.79 9.25
N ARG A 102 -6.91 15.47 9.39
CA ARG A 102 -8.08 14.59 9.26
C ARG A 102 -8.12 13.62 10.43
N PRO A 103 -8.57 14.06 11.59
CA PRO A 103 -8.50 13.23 12.80
C PRO A 103 -9.35 11.96 12.74
N ASP A 104 -10.34 11.91 11.86
CA ASP A 104 -11.18 10.72 11.74
C ASP A 104 -10.56 9.63 10.88
N ALA A 105 -9.51 9.94 10.11
CA ALA A 105 -8.85 8.97 9.27
C ALA A 105 -7.82 8.21 10.11
N LYS A 106 -8.09 6.95 10.37
CA LYS A 106 -7.25 6.11 11.22
C LYS A 106 -7.02 4.76 10.57
N LEU A 107 -5.80 4.27 10.70
CA LEU A 107 -5.43 2.96 10.21
C LEU A 107 -4.51 2.33 11.24
N ARG A 108 -4.76 1.06 11.57
CA ARG A 108 -3.88 0.31 12.46
C ARG A 108 -3.14 -0.74 11.65
N ILE A 109 -1.81 -0.75 11.79
CA ILE A 109 -0.97 -1.76 11.16
C ILE A 109 -0.23 -2.51 12.25
N VAL A 110 -0.42 -3.83 12.28
CA VAL A 110 0.24 -4.70 13.24
C VAL A 110 1.32 -5.48 12.50
N ILE A 111 2.55 -5.31 12.93
CA ILE A 111 3.70 -5.97 12.30
C ILE A 111 4.17 -7.09 13.23
N VAL A 112 4.21 -8.31 12.70
CA VAL A 112 4.63 -9.47 13.47
C VAL A 112 5.86 -10.08 12.82
N LYS A 113 6.54 -10.94 13.60
CA LYS A 113 7.74 -11.60 13.13
C LYS A 113 7.39 -12.56 12.00
N LYS A 114 8.20 -12.55 10.96
CA LYS A 114 8.02 -13.46 9.86
C LYS A 114 8.34 -14.88 10.30
N PRO A 115 7.44 -15.85 10.03
CA PRO A 115 7.69 -17.23 10.43
C PRO A 115 8.94 -17.79 9.77
N GLY A 116 9.66 -18.64 10.50
CA GLY A 116 10.82 -19.33 9.94
C GLY A 116 12.09 -18.52 9.86
N THR A 117 12.11 -17.36 10.46
CA THR A 117 13.32 -16.52 10.44
C THR A 117 13.83 -16.26 11.85
#